data_efa0078c08f87bc55a86dc6e2123c1da
#
_entry.id   efa0078c08f87bc55a86dc6e2123c1da
#
_cell.length_a   1.000
_cell.length_b   1.000
_cell.length_c   1.000
_cell.angle_alpha   90.00
_cell.angle_beta   90.00
_cell.angle_gamma   90.00
#
_symmetry.space_group_name_H-M   'P 1'
#
loop_
_entity.id
_entity.type
_entity.pdbx_description
1 polymer ?
#
loop_
_entity_poly.entity_id
_entity_poly.type
_entity_poly.pdbx_seq_one_letter_code
_entity_poly.pdbx_strand_id
1 'polypeptide(L)'
;MHPIEKWHKLIKSNDPNKFDELLDENCTFYSPVVFTPIKGREMTKMYLMAAGGVFGEGPTKGEESKSKPFKYIKEVIDKNSAVLEFESTIDGIYINGIDLVSWNDEGKITEFKVIVR
;
A
#
# COMPACT_ATOMS: atom_id res chain seq x y z
N MET A 1 -6.23 3.07 -17.68
CA MET A 1 -5.15 3.42 -16.73
C MET A 1 -4.65 2.15 -16.04
N HIS A 2 -3.35 2.01 -15.97
CA HIS A 2 -2.71 0.82 -15.38
C HIS A 2 -3.03 0.72 -13.88
N PRO A 3 -3.25 -0.50 -13.33
CA PRO A 3 -3.54 -0.66 -11.90
C PRO A 3 -2.51 0.00 -10.98
N ILE A 4 -1.23 -0.03 -11.33
CA ILE A 4 -0.20 0.59 -10.49
C ILE A 4 -0.31 2.11 -10.52
N GLU A 5 -0.66 2.71 -11.65
CA GLU A 5 -0.91 4.15 -11.71
C GLU A 5 -2.11 4.54 -10.85
N LYS A 6 -3.17 3.71 -10.89
CA LYS A 6 -4.34 3.92 -10.03
C LYS A 6 -3.95 3.83 -8.57
N TRP A 7 -3.09 2.87 -8.23
CA TRP A 7 -2.61 2.70 -6.86
C TRP A 7 -1.84 3.93 -6.38
N HIS A 8 -0.94 4.46 -7.21
CA HIS A 8 -0.18 5.66 -6.83
C HIS A 8 -1.10 6.86 -6.57
N LYS A 9 -2.13 7.02 -7.38
CA LYS A 9 -3.09 8.10 -7.16
C LYS A 9 -3.92 7.87 -5.90
N LEU A 10 -4.27 6.61 -5.66
CA LEU A 10 -5.09 6.23 -4.53
C LEU A 10 -4.40 6.52 -3.20
N ILE A 11 -3.11 6.18 -3.08
CA ILE A 11 -2.40 6.41 -1.81
C ILE A 11 -2.24 7.89 -1.49
N LYS A 12 -2.28 8.74 -2.50
CA LYS A 12 -2.24 10.19 -2.28
C LYS A 12 -3.57 10.73 -1.81
N SER A 13 -4.68 10.20 -2.33
CA SER A 13 -6.01 10.68 -1.98
C SER A 13 -6.60 10.00 -0.75
N ASN A 14 -6.24 8.73 -0.55
CA ASN A 14 -6.80 7.87 0.51
C ASN A 14 -8.33 7.84 0.50
N ASP A 15 -8.93 7.92 -0.69
CA ASP A 15 -10.37 7.98 -0.89
C ASP A 15 -10.99 6.59 -0.83
N PRO A 16 -11.92 6.32 0.12
CA PRO A 16 -12.53 4.99 0.25
C PRO A 16 -13.19 4.49 -1.02
N ASN A 17 -13.81 5.38 -1.78
CA ASN A 17 -14.49 4.99 -3.02
C ASN A 17 -13.51 4.50 -4.07
N LYS A 18 -12.32 5.07 -4.11
CA LYS A 18 -11.28 4.66 -5.04
C LYS A 18 -10.72 3.27 -4.69
N PHE A 19 -10.64 2.97 -3.40
CA PHE A 19 -10.26 1.61 -2.97
C PHE A 19 -11.27 0.60 -3.49
N ASP A 20 -12.55 0.90 -3.40
CA ASP A 20 -13.61 -0.02 -3.88
C ASP A 20 -13.51 -0.26 -5.38
N GLU A 21 -13.09 0.75 -6.14
CA GLU A 21 -12.92 0.61 -7.58
C GLU A 21 -11.70 -0.23 -7.97
N LEU A 22 -10.64 -0.15 -7.19
CA LEU A 22 -9.37 -0.80 -7.54
C LEU A 22 -9.22 -2.19 -6.95
N LEU A 23 -9.75 -2.44 -5.75
CA LEU A 23 -9.63 -3.74 -5.11
C LEU A 23 -10.71 -4.70 -5.60
N ASP A 24 -10.30 -5.94 -5.93
CA ASP A 24 -11.27 -6.98 -6.24
C ASP A 24 -12.06 -7.33 -4.98
N GLU A 25 -13.31 -7.74 -5.17
CA GLU A 25 -14.19 -8.11 -4.06
C GLU A 25 -13.58 -9.21 -3.19
N ASN A 26 -12.84 -10.12 -3.81
CA ASN A 26 -12.24 -11.27 -3.14
C ASN A 26 -10.73 -11.11 -2.92
N CYS A 27 -10.22 -9.89 -2.90
CA CYS A 27 -8.79 -9.68 -2.73
C CYS A 27 -8.31 -10.17 -1.37
N THR A 28 -7.03 -10.51 -1.29
CA THR A 28 -6.39 -10.95 -0.06
C THR A 28 -5.24 -10.01 0.28
N PHE A 29 -5.14 -9.63 1.54
CA PHE A 29 -4.09 -8.76 2.04
C PHE A 29 -3.24 -9.52 3.05
N TYR A 30 -1.92 -9.41 2.90
CA TYR A 30 -0.95 -10.00 3.83
C TYR A 30 -0.20 -8.87 4.52
N SER A 31 -0.46 -8.71 5.81
CA SER A 31 0.19 -7.68 6.62
C SER A 31 1.50 -8.20 7.20
N PRO A 32 2.51 -7.35 7.38
CA PRO A 32 3.75 -7.77 7.99
C PRO A 32 3.62 -8.06 9.50
N VAL A 33 2.54 -7.61 10.11
CA VAL A 33 2.35 -7.77 11.58
C VAL A 33 1.22 -8.73 11.94
N VAL A 34 0.40 -9.11 10.98
CA VAL A 34 -0.70 -10.06 11.19
C VAL A 34 -0.44 -11.27 10.33
N PHE A 35 -0.22 -12.42 10.94
CA PHE A 35 0.18 -13.63 10.20
C PHE A 35 -0.96 -14.32 9.46
N THR A 36 -2.21 -14.06 9.85
CA THR A 36 -3.36 -14.63 9.17
C THR A 36 -3.72 -13.77 7.95
N PRO A 37 -3.89 -14.37 6.77
CA PRO A 37 -4.31 -13.60 5.60
C PRO A 37 -5.64 -12.91 5.84
N ILE A 38 -5.74 -11.67 5.38
CA ILE A 38 -6.95 -10.86 5.52
C ILE A 38 -7.70 -10.93 4.20
N LYS A 39 -8.90 -11.53 4.25
CA LYS A 39 -9.68 -11.79 3.04
C LYS A 39 -10.82 -10.82 2.87
N GLY A 40 -11.04 -10.42 1.62
CA GLY A 40 -12.15 -9.57 1.23
C GLY A 40 -11.77 -8.11 1.13
N ARG A 41 -12.48 -7.42 0.23
CA ARG A 41 -12.19 -6.01 -0.08
C ARG A 41 -12.38 -5.09 1.12
N GLU A 42 -13.43 -5.28 1.90
CA GLU A 42 -13.72 -4.38 3.01
C GLU A 42 -12.64 -4.39 4.09
N MET A 43 -12.19 -5.57 4.48
CA MET A 43 -11.12 -5.69 5.47
C MET A 43 -9.79 -5.20 4.92
N THR A 44 -9.49 -5.55 3.66
CA THR A 44 -8.28 -5.10 3.00
C THR A 44 -8.24 -3.57 2.93
N LYS A 45 -9.35 -2.97 2.52
CA LYS A 45 -9.48 -1.51 2.46
C LYS A 45 -9.20 -0.87 3.82
N MET A 46 -9.75 -1.42 4.87
CA MET A 46 -9.57 -0.90 6.21
C MET A 46 -8.09 -0.89 6.62
N TYR A 47 -7.39 -2.00 6.37
CA TYR A 47 -5.96 -2.09 6.71
C TYR A 47 -5.11 -1.16 5.85
N LEU A 48 -5.39 -1.07 4.55
CA LEU A 48 -4.63 -0.20 3.66
C LEU A 48 -4.86 1.28 3.99
N MET A 49 -6.08 1.66 4.33
CA MET A 49 -6.37 3.04 4.72
C MET A 49 -5.69 3.39 6.03
N ALA A 50 -5.66 2.48 6.98
CA ALA A 50 -4.96 2.69 8.25
C ALA A 50 -3.45 2.84 8.03
N ALA A 51 -2.87 2.01 7.16
CA ALA A 51 -1.46 2.12 6.81
C ALA A 51 -1.18 3.45 6.12
N GLY A 52 -2.07 3.89 5.25
CA GLY A 52 -1.95 5.19 4.58
C GLY A 52 -1.94 6.34 5.57
N GLY A 53 -2.74 6.26 6.62
CA GLY A 53 -2.75 7.26 7.67
C GLY A 53 -1.46 7.30 8.49
N VAL A 54 -0.78 6.15 8.62
CA VAL A 54 0.48 6.08 9.37
C VAL A 54 1.67 6.41 8.49
N PHE A 55 1.73 5.84 7.29
CA PHE A 55 2.90 5.94 6.41
C PHE A 55 2.77 6.99 5.31
N GLY A 56 1.55 7.25 4.85
CA GLY A 56 1.31 8.09 3.68
C GLY A 56 1.33 9.59 3.96
N GLU A 57 1.15 9.99 5.19
CA GLU A 57 1.16 11.39 5.57
C GLU A 57 2.57 11.81 5.94
N GLY A 58 2.94 13.02 5.56
CA GLY A 58 4.22 13.58 5.94
C GLY A 58 4.28 13.85 7.44
N PRO A 59 5.43 14.31 7.93
CA PRO A 59 5.56 14.61 9.35
C PRO A 59 4.56 15.69 9.78
N THR A 60 4.02 15.53 10.97
CA THR A 60 3.13 16.54 11.53
C THR A 60 3.98 17.72 12.00
N LYS A 61 3.29 18.84 12.21
CA LYS A 61 3.96 20.05 12.63
C LYS A 61 4.74 19.80 13.94
N GLY A 62 6.02 20.10 13.91
CA GLY A 62 6.89 19.90 15.06
C GLY A 62 7.64 18.58 15.06
N GLU A 63 7.39 17.72 14.08
CA GLU A 63 8.02 16.41 14.04
C GLU A 63 8.85 16.17 12.78
N GLU A 64 9.13 17.22 12.05
CA GLU A 64 9.80 17.12 10.74
C GLU A 64 11.17 16.48 10.81
N SER A 65 11.86 16.64 11.96
CA SER A 65 13.21 16.09 12.11
C SER A 65 13.22 14.59 12.37
N LYS A 66 12.07 14.00 12.77
CA LYS A 66 12.01 12.59 13.19
C LYS A 66 11.32 11.68 12.20
N SER A 67 10.51 12.23 11.32
CA SER A 67 9.74 11.42 10.39
C SER A 67 9.91 11.92 8.98
N LYS A 68 9.99 10.97 8.05
CA LYS A 68 10.04 11.26 6.62
C LYS A 68 8.88 10.55 5.98
N PRO A 69 8.19 11.18 5.01
CA PRO A 69 7.04 10.55 4.38
C PRO A 69 7.42 9.28 3.66
N PHE A 70 6.44 8.40 3.57
CA PHE A 70 6.51 7.19 2.78
C PHE A 70 6.73 7.55 1.31
N LYS A 71 7.62 6.80 0.65
CA LYS A 71 7.76 6.92 -0.79
C LYS A 71 8.21 5.61 -1.40
N TYR A 72 7.80 5.37 -2.62
CA TYR A 72 8.30 4.26 -3.41
C TYR A 72 9.61 4.67 -4.08
N ILE A 73 10.61 3.81 -3.98
CA ILE A 73 11.95 4.08 -4.50
C ILE A 73 12.33 3.17 -5.66
N LYS A 74 11.57 2.10 -5.90
CA LYS A 74 11.81 1.20 -7.01
C LYS A 74 10.54 0.46 -7.37
N GLU A 75 10.32 0.25 -8.67
CA GLU A 75 9.18 -0.50 -9.17
C GLU A 75 9.64 -1.49 -10.22
N VAL A 76 9.16 -2.73 -10.10
CA VAL A 76 9.32 -3.74 -11.12
C VAL A 76 7.93 -4.22 -11.46
N ILE A 77 7.50 -4.03 -12.70
CA ILE A 77 6.14 -4.34 -13.13
C ILE A 77 6.18 -5.42 -14.20
N ASP A 78 5.40 -6.47 -13.99
CA ASP A 78 5.21 -7.54 -14.95
C ASP A 78 3.77 -7.54 -15.43
N LYS A 79 3.37 -8.56 -16.14
CA LYS A 79 2.07 -8.65 -16.79
C LYS A 79 0.89 -8.50 -15.82
N ASN A 80 0.90 -9.24 -14.72
CA ASN A 80 -0.20 -9.25 -13.76
C ASN A 80 0.26 -9.00 -12.32
N SER A 81 1.50 -8.53 -12.13
CA SER A 81 2.01 -8.29 -10.78
C SER A 81 3.11 -7.23 -10.80
N ALA A 82 3.40 -6.70 -9.63
CA ALA A 82 4.45 -5.71 -9.47
C ALA A 82 5.08 -5.84 -8.10
N VAL A 83 6.34 -5.43 -8.02
CA VAL A 83 7.09 -5.30 -6.77
C VAL A 83 7.40 -3.82 -6.62
N LEU A 84 6.94 -3.22 -5.55
CA LEU A 84 7.13 -1.81 -5.26
C LEU A 84 7.93 -1.69 -3.97
N GLU A 85 9.17 -1.25 -4.07
CA GLU A 85 10.00 -1.05 -2.89
C GLU A 85 9.73 0.33 -2.31
N PHE A 86 9.57 0.41 -1.00
CA PHE A 86 9.27 1.67 -0.33
C PHE A 86 10.23 1.93 0.83
N GLU A 87 10.27 3.18 1.24
CA GLU A 87 10.96 3.57 2.46
C GLU A 87 10.17 4.65 3.18
N SER A 88 10.36 4.72 4.48
CA SER A 88 9.75 5.72 5.33
C SER A 88 10.58 5.83 6.61
N THR A 89 10.46 6.94 7.32
CA THR A 89 11.08 7.08 8.64
C THR A 89 10.01 7.59 9.59
N ILE A 90 9.80 6.86 10.68
CA ILE A 90 8.78 7.17 11.69
C ILE A 90 9.47 7.25 13.04
N ASP A 91 9.40 8.41 13.69
CA ASP A 91 10.05 8.64 14.98
C ASP A 91 11.52 8.25 14.99
N GLY A 92 12.22 8.56 13.90
CA GLY A 92 13.65 8.26 13.78
C GLY A 92 13.96 6.83 13.37
N ILE A 93 12.96 5.98 13.21
CA ILE A 93 13.15 4.58 12.81
C ILE A 93 12.97 4.46 11.30
N TYR A 94 14.04 4.03 10.61
CA TYR A 94 13.99 3.82 9.17
C TYR A 94 13.29 2.49 8.86
N ILE A 95 12.35 2.53 7.95
CA ILE A 95 11.59 1.38 7.52
C ILE A 95 11.78 1.20 6.01
N ASN A 96 12.15 -0.01 5.61
CA ASN A 96 12.27 -0.37 4.21
C ASN A 96 11.48 -1.66 3.98
N GLY A 97 10.72 -1.70 2.92
CA GLY A 97 9.92 -2.87 2.61
C GLY A 97 9.53 -2.93 1.16
N ILE A 98 8.75 -3.95 0.84
CA ILE A 98 8.20 -4.11 -0.51
C ILE A 98 6.72 -4.43 -0.43
N ASP A 99 5.99 -3.96 -1.42
CA ASP A 99 4.61 -4.34 -1.68
C ASP A 99 4.61 -5.26 -2.89
N LEU A 100 4.07 -6.45 -2.73
CA LEU A 100 3.84 -7.38 -3.84
C LEU A 100 2.39 -7.28 -4.20
N VAL A 101 2.09 -6.80 -5.40
CA VAL A 101 0.72 -6.50 -5.84
C VAL A 101 0.40 -7.34 -7.06
N SER A 102 -0.72 -8.03 -7.03
CA SER A 102 -1.19 -8.81 -8.18
C SER A 102 -2.59 -8.33 -8.57
N TRP A 103 -2.92 -8.41 -9.86
CA TRP A 103 -4.22 -7.97 -10.35
C TRP A 103 -4.73 -8.94 -11.41
N ASN A 104 -6.05 -8.89 -11.65
CA ASN A 104 -6.69 -9.72 -12.65
C ASN A 104 -6.79 -9.01 -14.00
N ASP A 105 -7.40 -9.67 -14.98
CA ASP A 105 -7.52 -9.13 -16.33
C ASP A 105 -8.40 -7.89 -16.40
N GLU A 106 -9.22 -7.66 -15.38
CA GLU A 106 -10.03 -6.45 -15.29
C GLU A 106 -9.29 -5.29 -14.64
N GLY A 107 -8.03 -5.51 -14.26
CA GLY A 107 -7.23 -4.47 -13.64
C GLY A 107 -7.54 -4.24 -12.16
N LYS A 108 -8.21 -5.19 -11.52
CA LYS A 108 -8.52 -5.10 -10.09
C LYS A 108 -7.50 -5.89 -9.29
N ILE A 109 -7.05 -5.30 -8.18
CA ILE A 109 -6.05 -5.93 -7.31
C ILE A 109 -6.67 -7.13 -6.61
N THR A 110 -6.05 -8.29 -6.78
CA THR A 110 -6.50 -9.54 -6.18
C THR A 110 -5.67 -9.95 -4.97
N GLU A 111 -4.43 -9.47 -4.90
CA GLU A 111 -3.55 -9.79 -3.78
C GLU A 111 -2.61 -8.63 -3.51
N PHE A 112 -2.43 -8.32 -2.25
CA PHE A 112 -1.53 -7.26 -1.81
C PHE A 112 -0.77 -7.76 -0.59
N LYS A 113 0.54 -7.93 -0.72
CA LYS A 113 1.38 -8.45 0.36
C LYS A 113 2.45 -7.42 0.72
N VAL A 114 2.56 -7.11 1.99
CA VAL A 114 3.57 -6.18 2.49
C VAL A 114 4.63 -6.95 3.25
N ILE A 115 5.88 -6.74 2.88
CA ILE A 115 7.03 -7.35 3.54
C ILE A 115 7.95 -6.23 4.00
N VAL A 116 8.28 -6.23 5.28
CA VAL A 116 9.11 -5.19 5.90
C VAL A 116 10.32 -5.86 6.54
N ARG A 117 11.46 -5.24 6.41
CA ARG A 117 12.69 -5.73 7.06
C ARG A 117 13.19 -4.80 8.14
#